data_0372b8458e56648f1aaa96a6dc37c7c5
#
_entry.id   0372b8458e56648f1aaa96a6dc37c7c5
#
_cell.length_a   1.000
_cell.length_b   1.000
_cell.length_c   1.000
_cell.angle_alpha   90.00
_cell.angle_beta   90.00
_cell.angle_gamma   90.00
#
_symmetry.space_group_name_H-M   'P 1'
#
loop_
_entity.id
_entity.type
_entity.pdbx_description
1 polymer ?
#
loop_
_entity_poly.entity_id
_entity_poly.type
_entity_poly.pdbx_seq_one_letter_code
_entity_poly.pdbx_strand_id
1 'polypeptide(L)'
;MLERLSHGVCYSACMIKVQSEVGRLRTVVVHPPGAAMERMLPEHIDPSSPHYLLFDDLVDVRAAEDEHRQLCDVLATVADVVPFQRLLAETLEHAQRRADLIRDVGDHEGLSAAQRDALEGLDPSTLASALIVGTDTGLADGRPLFSPAPNLIFTRDLAAVVGESIVVGNANKLARRRETMLAWAVFEGHGRFGQSPIARSSTRVHEAGGSAPLTIEGGDVLVISERLAAIGASERTSWAMIIRLATELLEHGLERILVVEMPKQRSSMHLDTVFTMADRTIGVVYPPLLEPGGAEEAKVLGIRREQGQTIVDDLDVHLMNALAGEGHPLTPVLCGGGHPLHARREQWTDGANYVALGPGVVVGYARNHRTAAAMREAGFEVTSPQQYLALLDADFGGDADALFASGRRIAVHLVGSELSRGRGGPRCLTCPIWREA
;
A
#
# COMPACT_ATOMS: atom_id res chain seq x y z
N MET A 1 -25.19 -6.41 10.51
CA MET A 1 -25.11 -5.46 9.39
C MET A 1 -24.21 -5.96 8.25
N LEU A 2 -23.55 -7.11 8.43
CA LEU A 2 -22.72 -7.78 7.39
C LEU A 2 -23.54 -8.67 6.41
N GLU A 3 -24.82 -8.86 6.63
CA GLU A 3 -25.67 -9.75 5.81
C GLU A 3 -26.32 -9.11 4.57
N ARG A 4 -26.07 -7.85 4.27
CA ARG A 4 -26.69 -7.16 3.11
C ARG A 4 -25.87 -7.16 1.83
N LEU A 5 -24.75 -7.91 1.74
CA LEU A 5 -23.88 -7.94 0.55
C LEU A 5 -24.03 -9.20 -0.31
N SER A 6 -25.13 -9.96 -0.18
CA SER A 6 -25.43 -11.10 -1.05
C SER A 6 -26.48 -10.74 -2.11
N HIS A 7 -26.10 -9.93 -3.08
CA HIS A 7 -26.80 -9.88 -4.37
C HIS A 7 -25.75 -10.00 -5.47
N GLY A 8 -25.92 -11.00 -6.34
CA GLY A 8 -25.05 -11.25 -7.46
C GLY A 8 -24.89 -10.02 -8.35
N VAL A 9 -23.82 -9.28 -8.09
CA VAL A 9 -23.41 -8.15 -8.91
C VAL A 9 -22.73 -8.74 -10.13
N CYS A 10 -23.39 -8.62 -11.27
CA CYS A 10 -22.74 -8.75 -12.57
C CYS A 10 -21.59 -7.73 -12.57
N TYR A 11 -20.35 -8.19 -12.45
CA TYR A 11 -19.17 -7.32 -12.50
C TYR A 11 -19.11 -6.71 -13.89
N SER A 12 -19.65 -5.49 -14.07
CA SER A 12 -19.18 -4.66 -15.18
C SER A 12 -17.66 -4.58 -15.06
N ALA A 13 -16.93 -4.73 -16.16
CA ALA A 13 -15.47 -4.73 -16.18
C ALA A 13 -14.97 -3.60 -15.25
N CYS A 14 -14.35 -3.98 -14.11
CA CYS A 14 -13.89 -3.00 -13.14
C CYS A 14 -12.77 -2.21 -13.82
N MET A 15 -12.93 -0.90 -13.89
CA MET A 15 -11.89 -0.04 -14.44
C MET A 15 -10.68 -0.11 -13.50
N ILE A 16 -9.51 -0.43 -14.05
CA ILE A 16 -8.24 -0.37 -13.34
C ILE A 16 -7.51 0.83 -13.90
N LYS A 17 -7.38 1.86 -13.07
CA LYS A 17 -6.77 3.11 -13.51
C LYS A 17 -6.43 4.00 -12.33
N VAL A 18 -5.15 4.33 -12.18
CA VAL A 18 -4.67 5.32 -11.22
C VAL A 18 -3.74 6.29 -11.93
N GLN A 19 -4.18 7.55 -12.04
CA GLN A 19 -3.43 8.62 -12.70
C GLN A 19 -3.05 9.75 -11.75
N SER A 20 -3.37 9.63 -10.46
CA SER A 20 -3.03 10.60 -9.42
C SER A 20 -3.17 9.99 -8.04
N GLU A 21 -2.29 10.37 -7.09
CA GLU A 21 -2.44 10.00 -5.67
C GLU A 21 -3.68 10.65 -5.03
N VAL A 22 -4.10 11.81 -5.53
CA VAL A 22 -5.19 12.61 -4.95
C VAL A 22 -6.45 12.66 -5.79
N GLY A 23 -6.49 11.99 -6.94
CA GLY A 23 -7.73 11.81 -7.70
C GLY A 23 -8.78 11.07 -6.88
N ARG A 24 -10.08 11.31 -7.16
CA ARG A 24 -11.16 10.66 -6.41
C ARG A 24 -11.00 9.13 -6.41
N LEU A 25 -10.98 8.56 -5.22
CA LEU A 25 -10.91 7.12 -5.03
C LEU A 25 -12.25 6.47 -5.41
N ARG A 26 -12.22 5.39 -6.21
CA ARG A 26 -13.41 4.66 -6.66
C ARG A 26 -13.40 3.19 -6.26
N THR A 27 -12.22 2.57 -6.23
CA THR A 27 -12.07 1.19 -5.80
C THR A 27 -10.76 1.02 -5.05
N VAL A 28 -10.80 0.38 -3.91
CA VAL A 28 -9.64 0.15 -3.07
C VAL A 28 -9.66 -1.26 -2.48
N VAL A 29 -8.52 -1.94 -2.55
CA VAL A 29 -8.33 -3.22 -1.86
C VAL A 29 -7.78 -2.97 -0.46
N VAL A 30 -8.35 -3.68 0.51
CA VAL A 30 -7.95 -3.65 1.93
C VAL A 30 -7.87 -5.07 2.47
N HIS A 31 -7.16 -5.26 3.57
CA HIS A 31 -7.18 -6.50 4.34
C HIS A 31 -7.26 -6.17 5.84
N PRO A 32 -8.28 -6.64 6.55
CA PRO A 32 -8.42 -6.31 7.98
C PRO A 32 -7.38 -7.04 8.83
N PRO A 33 -7.01 -6.48 9.99
CA PRO A 33 -6.39 -7.26 11.05
C PRO A 33 -7.27 -8.46 11.40
N GLY A 34 -6.70 -9.49 11.99
CA GLY A 34 -7.48 -10.67 12.40
C GLY A 34 -6.61 -11.86 12.76
N ALA A 35 -7.09 -13.06 12.49
CA ALA A 35 -6.50 -14.31 12.96
C ALA A 35 -5.00 -14.49 12.65
N ALA A 36 -4.50 -13.93 11.55
CA ALA A 36 -3.05 -13.97 11.27
C ALA A 36 -2.25 -13.16 12.31
N MET A 37 -2.77 -12.02 12.76
CA MET A 37 -2.14 -11.21 13.80
C MET A 37 -2.32 -11.82 15.21
N GLU A 38 -3.46 -12.47 15.49
CA GLU A 38 -3.69 -13.17 16.76
C GLU A 38 -2.72 -14.35 16.99
N ARG A 39 -2.12 -14.86 15.89
CA ARG A 39 -1.11 -15.94 15.95
C ARG A 39 0.30 -15.44 16.09
N MET A 40 0.52 -14.15 16.14
CA MET A 40 1.85 -13.61 16.37
C MET A 40 2.31 -13.90 17.81
N LEU A 41 3.55 -14.33 17.94
CA LEU A 41 4.22 -14.66 19.20
C LEU A 41 5.43 -13.73 19.39
N PRO A 42 6.02 -13.67 20.59
CA PRO A 42 7.19 -12.82 20.85
C PRO A 42 8.36 -13.03 19.88
N GLU A 43 8.60 -14.27 19.42
CA GLU A 43 9.63 -14.55 18.42
C GLU A 43 9.36 -13.91 17.06
N HIS A 44 8.12 -13.53 16.76
CA HIS A 44 7.73 -12.87 15.50
C HIS A 44 8.02 -11.37 15.49
N ILE A 45 8.33 -10.78 16.66
CA ILE A 45 8.68 -9.37 16.81
C ILE A 45 10.15 -9.15 17.20
N ASP A 46 10.92 -10.21 17.38
CA ASP A 46 12.35 -10.16 17.65
C ASP A 46 13.16 -10.16 16.34
N PRO A 47 13.85 -9.05 15.98
CA PRO A 47 14.65 -8.99 14.76
C PRO A 47 15.79 -10.00 14.67
N SER A 48 16.21 -10.59 15.80
CA SER A 48 17.22 -11.66 15.85
C SER A 48 16.66 -13.06 15.63
N SER A 49 15.34 -13.21 15.69
CA SER A 49 14.65 -14.47 15.50
C SER A 49 14.61 -14.86 14.01
N PRO A 50 14.81 -16.15 13.67
CA PRO A 50 14.56 -16.64 12.32
C PRO A 50 13.07 -16.60 11.93
N HIS A 51 12.18 -16.37 12.89
CA HIS A 51 10.73 -16.26 12.71
C HIS A 51 10.23 -14.81 12.69
N TYR A 52 11.14 -13.82 12.63
CA TYR A 52 10.79 -12.40 12.62
C TYR A 52 9.85 -12.03 11.46
N LEU A 53 8.67 -11.51 11.79
CA LEU A 53 7.62 -11.14 10.82
C LEU A 53 7.55 -9.62 10.57
N LEU A 54 8.59 -8.87 10.87
CA LEU A 54 8.72 -7.43 10.56
C LEU A 54 7.76 -6.52 11.35
N PHE A 55 7.26 -6.97 12.49
CA PHE A 55 6.55 -6.15 13.45
C PHE A 55 7.48 -5.72 14.58
N ASP A 56 7.23 -4.54 15.14
CA ASP A 56 8.02 -4.01 16.26
C ASP A 56 7.37 -4.29 17.61
N ASP A 57 6.11 -4.73 17.60
CA ASP A 57 5.34 -5.05 18.81
C ASP A 57 4.17 -5.99 18.50
N LEU A 58 3.62 -6.62 19.53
CA LEU A 58 2.34 -7.32 19.46
C LEU A 58 1.22 -6.29 19.65
N VAL A 59 0.26 -6.28 18.73
CA VAL A 59 -0.87 -5.36 18.76
C VAL A 59 -2.08 -5.99 19.45
N ASP A 60 -2.93 -5.17 20.07
CA ASP A 60 -4.29 -5.59 20.44
C ASP A 60 -5.11 -5.73 19.15
N VAL A 61 -5.35 -6.97 18.74
CA VAL A 61 -5.99 -7.26 17.45
C VAL A 61 -7.42 -6.72 17.40
N ARG A 62 -8.17 -6.78 18.51
CA ARG A 62 -9.55 -6.27 18.54
C ARG A 62 -9.59 -4.74 18.39
N ALA A 63 -8.69 -4.05 19.08
CA ALA A 63 -8.57 -2.60 18.94
C ALA A 63 -8.12 -2.23 17.51
N ALA A 64 -7.18 -2.97 16.93
CA ALA A 64 -6.75 -2.79 15.55
C ALA A 64 -7.88 -3.03 14.54
N GLU A 65 -8.73 -4.04 14.76
CA GLU A 65 -9.93 -4.30 13.94
C GLU A 65 -10.94 -3.15 14.01
N ASP A 66 -11.15 -2.56 15.20
CA ASP A 66 -12.04 -1.41 15.38
C ASP A 66 -11.48 -0.16 14.68
N GLU A 67 -10.19 0.08 14.77
CA GLU A 67 -9.49 1.17 14.07
C GLU A 67 -9.55 0.98 12.53
N HIS A 68 -9.33 -0.24 12.05
CA HIS A 68 -9.42 -0.57 10.62
C HIS A 68 -10.86 -0.44 10.10
N ARG A 69 -11.85 -0.79 10.91
CA ARG A 69 -13.26 -0.60 10.55
C ARG A 69 -13.59 0.89 10.36
N GLN A 70 -13.06 1.77 11.23
CA GLN A 70 -13.20 3.23 11.05
C GLN A 70 -12.61 3.68 9.71
N LEU A 71 -11.44 3.14 9.30
CA LEU A 71 -10.87 3.41 7.98
C LEU A 71 -11.82 2.96 6.87
N CYS A 72 -12.34 1.73 6.95
CA CYS A 72 -13.26 1.18 5.94
C CYS A 72 -14.56 1.98 5.85
N ASP A 73 -15.14 2.43 6.97
CA ASP A 73 -16.34 3.25 6.99
C ASP A 73 -16.13 4.60 6.28
N VAL A 74 -14.97 5.22 6.49
CA VAL A 74 -14.57 6.45 5.80
C VAL A 74 -14.34 6.20 4.31
N LEU A 75 -13.62 5.15 3.94
CA LEU A 75 -13.37 4.78 2.53
C LEU A 75 -14.68 4.47 1.79
N ALA A 76 -15.63 3.83 2.44
CA ALA A 76 -16.92 3.45 1.85
C ALA A 76 -17.81 4.64 1.49
N THR A 77 -17.50 5.85 1.98
CA THR A 77 -18.22 7.07 1.56
C THR A 77 -17.90 7.48 0.11
N VAL A 78 -16.79 6.99 -0.44
CA VAL A 78 -16.29 7.41 -1.76
C VAL A 78 -15.99 6.25 -2.71
N ALA A 79 -15.75 5.03 -2.19
CA ALA A 79 -15.19 3.93 -2.95
C ALA A 79 -15.84 2.57 -2.63
N ASP A 80 -15.74 1.66 -3.62
CA ASP A 80 -15.94 0.22 -3.40
C ASP A 80 -14.73 -0.32 -2.62
N VAL A 81 -14.96 -0.74 -1.37
CA VAL A 81 -13.94 -1.30 -0.48
C VAL A 81 -13.93 -2.81 -0.62
N VAL A 82 -12.88 -3.36 -1.19
CA VAL A 82 -12.78 -4.76 -1.57
C VAL A 82 -11.80 -5.51 -0.65
N PRO A 83 -12.26 -6.49 0.13
CA PRO A 83 -11.37 -7.30 0.96
C PRO A 83 -10.46 -8.20 0.12
N PHE A 84 -9.15 -8.16 0.36
CA PHE A 84 -8.16 -9.00 -0.35
C PHE A 84 -8.46 -10.50 -0.21
N GLN A 85 -8.82 -10.95 0.99
CA GLN A 85 -9.16 -12.36 1.24
C GLN A 85 -10.34 -12.84 0.39
N ARG A 86 -11.32 -11.97 0.12
CA ARG A 86 -12.45 -12.29 -0.78
C ARG A 86 -11.95 -12.50 -2.20
N LEU A 87 -11.10 -11.60 -2.71
CA LEU A 87 -10.50 -11.76 -4.05
C LEU A 87 -9.67 -13.05 -4.16
N LEU A 88 -8.94 -13.40 -3.11
CA LEU A 88 -8.18 -14.64 -3.06
C LEU A 88 -9.12 -15.85 -3.11
N ALA A 89 -10.18 -15.88 -2.31
CA ALA A 89 -11.15 -16.97 -2.31
C ALA A 89 -11.82 -17.13 -3.70
N GLU A 90 -12.28 -16.02 -4.31
CA GLU A 90 -12.85 -16.02 -5.65
C GLU A 90 -11.85 -16.52 -6.72
N THR A 91 -10.56 -16.18 -6.59
CA THR A 91 -9.49 -16.70 -7.47
C THR A 91 -9.32 -18.21 -7.34
N LEU A 92 -9.44 -18.72 -6.10
CA LEU A 92 -9.26 -20.15 -5.79
C LEU A 92 -10.47 -21.03 -6.18
N GLU A 93 -11.58 -20.46 -6.62
CA GLU A 93 -12.67 -21.21 -7.26
C GLU A 93 -12.19 -21.86 -8.58
N HIS A 94 -11.19 -21.28 -9.23
CA HIS A 94 -10.63 -21.81 -10.46
C HIS A 94 -9.61 -22.93 -10.15
N ALA A 95 -9.90 -24.18 -10.48
CA ALA A 95 -9.12 -25.37 -10.09
C ALA A 95 -7.62 -25.27 -10.46
N GLN A 96 -7.29 -24.80 -11.69
CA GLN A 96 -5.88 -24.71 -12.10
C GLN A 96 -5.11 -23.67 -11.26
N ARG A 97 -5.70 -22.51 -10.97
CA ARG A 97 -5.07 -21.47 -10.15
C ARG A 97 -4.87 -21.90 -8.72
N ARG A 98 -5.86 -22.65 -8.18
CA ARG A 98 -5.75 -23.29 -6.86
C ARG A 98 -4.56 -24.25 -6.82
N ALA A 99 -4.47 -25.17 -7.78
CA ALA A 99 -3.39 -26.15 -7.85
C ALA A 99 -2.01 -25.47 -8.00
N ASP A 100 -1.91 -24.45 -8.85
CA ASP A 100 -0.68 -23.68 -9.05
C ASP A 100 -0.25 -22.97 -7.77
N LEU A 101 -1.17 -22.29 -7.05
CA LEU A 101 -0.84 -21.59 -5.81
C LEU A 101 -0.45 -22.56 -4.69
N ILE A 102 -1.16 -23.68 -4.53
CA ILE A 102 -0.83 -24.71 -3.54
C ILE A 102 0.56 -25.31 -3.83
N ARG A 103 0.89 -25.53 -5.11
CA ARG A 103 2.23 -25.99 -5.51
C ARG A 103 3.28 -24.94 -5.11
N ASP A 104 3.12 -23.69 -5.52
CA ASP A 104 4.10 -22.63 -5.31
C ASP A 104 4.32 -22.34 -3.80
N VAL A 105 3.24 -22.24 -3.03
CA VAL A 105 3.30 -22.09 -1.56
C VAL A 105 3.89 -23.34 -0.92
N GLY A 106 3.47 -24.53 -1.37
CA GLY A 106 3.96 -25.80 -0.84
C GLY A 106 5.47 -26.01 -1.08
N ASP A 107 5.98 -25.57 -2.23
CA ASP A 107 7.43 -25.60 -2.53
C ASP A 107 8.20 -24.63 -1.63
N HIS A 108 7.65 -23.42 -1.42
CA HIS A 108 8.25 -22.42 -0.56
C HIS A 108 8.29 -22.84 0.92
N GLU A 109 7.19 -23.38 1.42
CA GLU A 109 7.03 -23.74 2.84
C GLU A 109 7.50 -25.18 3.13
N GLY A 110 7.91 -25.94 2.12
CA GLY A 110 8.40 -27.30 2.26
C GLY A 110 7.31 -28.32 2.63
N LEU A 111 6.07 -28.11 2.14
CA LEU A 111 4.95 -29.00 2.44
C LEU A 111 5.10 -30.37 1.79
N SER A 112 4.75 -31.42 2.53
CA SER A 112 4.63 -32.78 2.01
C SER A 112 3.46 -32.91 1.01
N ALA A 113 3.45 -33.96 0.20
CA ALA A 113 2.35 -34.26 -0.72
C ALA A 113 1.01 -34.37 0.03
N ALA A 114 0.98 -35.10 1.15
CA ALA A 114 -0.24 -35.26 1.94
C ALA A 114 -0.79 -33.91 2.48
N GLN A 115 0.09 -32.96 2.86
CA GLN A 115 -0.33 -31.63 3.28
C GLN A 115 -0.88 -30.79 2.12
N ARG A 116 -0.29 -30.92 0.93
CA ARG A 116 -0.80 -30.24 -0.29
C ARG A 116 -2.16 -30.81 -0.72
N ASP A 117 -2.31 -32.15 -0.73
CA ASP A 117 -3.57 -32.83 -1.06
C ASP A 117 -4.69 -32.39 -0.10
N ALA A 118 -4.35 -32.25 1.16
CA ALA A 118 -5.29 -31.80 2.16
C ALA A 118 -5.70 -30.32 1.98
N LEU A 119 -4.78 -29.43 1.61
CA LEU A 119 -5.11 -28.04 1.23
C LEU A 119 -5.99 -28.01 -0.04
N GLU A 120 -5.72 -28.88 -1.02
CA GLU A 120 -6.50 -28.97 -2.25
C GLU A 120 -7.95 -29.39 -2.00
N GLY A 121 -8.19 -30.20 -0.98
CA GLY A 121 -9.52 -30.63 -0.56
C GLY A 121 -10.37 -29.58 0.16
N LEU A 122 -9.79 -28.43 0.53
CA LEU A 122 -10.55 -27.36 1.20
C LEU A 122 -11.45 -26.60 0.21
N ASP A 123 -12.57 -26.04 0.71
CA ASP A 123 -13.31 -25.05 -0.08
C ASP A 123 -12.49 -23.76 -0.27
N PRO A 124 -12.78 -22.95 -1.29
CA PRO A 124 -11.99 -21.77 -1.62
C PRO A 124 -11.82 -20.76 -0.48
N SER A 125 -12.87 -20.54 0.31
CA SER A 125 -12.85 -19.58 1.42
C SER A 125 -11.98 -20.07 2.57
N THR A 126 -12.14 -21.34 2.93
CA THR A 126 -11.31 -21.99 3.97
C THR A 126 -9.86 -22.08 3.53
N LEU A 127 -9.59 -22.40 2.26
CA LEU A 127 -8.22 -22.41 1.73
C LEU A 127 -7.58 -21.02 1.77
N ALA A 128 -8.30 -19.97 1.33
CA ALA A 128 -7.80 -18.60 1.41
C ALA A 128 -7.44 -18.22 2.85
N SER A 129 -8.29 -18.56 3.82
CA SER A 129 -8.01 -18.34 5.24
C SER A 129 -6.78 -19.13 5.71
N ALA A 130 -6.67 -20.41 5.37
CA ALA A 130 -5.54 -21.25 5.74
C ALA A 130 -4.21 -20.70 5.19
N LEU A 131 -4.19 -20.25 3.94
CA LEU A 131 -3.01 -19.65 3.32
C LEU A 131 -2.58 -18.33 3.97
N ILE A 132 -3.50 -17.57 4.56
CA ILE A 132 -3.23 -16.31 5.25
C ILE A 132 -2.81 -16.56 6.70
N VAL A 133 -3.59 -17.37 7.41
CA VAL A 133 -3.42 -17.57 8.85
C VAL A 133 -2.28 -18.54 9.17
N GLY A 134 -1.88 -19.37 8.21
CA GLY A 134 -0.86 -20.39 8.42
C GLY A 134 -1.36 -21.59 9.22
N THR A 135 -2.66 -21.70 9.46
CA THR A 135 -3.23 -22.83 10.20
C THR A 135 -3.45 -24.02 9.32
N ASP A 136 -3.26 -25.13 9.90
CA ASP A 136 -3.84 -26.36 9.52
C ASP A 136 -5.34 -26.36 9.89
N THR A 137 -6.19 -26.55 9.00
CA THR A 137 -7.63 -26.65 9.19
C THR A 137 -8.05 -28.06 9.65
N GLY A 138 -7.34 -28.64 10.61
CA GLY A 138 -7.60 -29.99 11.15
C GLY A 138 -6.67 -31.07 10.61
N LEU A 139 -5.58 -30.70 9.94
CA LEU A 139 -4.66 -31.65 9.30
C LEU A 139 -3.53 -32.15 10.19
N ALA A 140 -3.28 -31.55 11.31
CA ALA A 140 -2.25 -31.95 12.24
C ALA A 140 -2.63 -31.61 13.69
N ASP A 141 -1.80 -31.97 14.63
CA ASP A 141 -1.95 -31.82 16.09
C ASP A 141 -2.12 -30.39 16.62
N GLY A 142 -2.84 -29.52 15.90
CA GLY A 142 -3.03 -28.11 16.22
C GLY A 142 -1.79 -27.23 15.96
N ARG A 143 -0.78 -27.75 15.28
CA ARG A 143 0.40 -26.98 14.87
C ARG A 143 0.11 -26.23 13.56
N PRO A 144 0.59 -25.00 13.41
CA PRO A 144 0.49 -24.30 12.14
C PRO A 144 1.34 -25.00 11.08
N LEU A 145 0.83 -25.12 9.86
CA LEU A 145 1.60 -25.61 8.70
C LEU A 145 2.79 -24.70 8.39
N PHE A 146 2.61 -23.42 8.60
CA PHE A 146 3.61 -22.35 8.37
C PHE A 146 3.25 -21.12 9.18
N SER A 147 4.17 -20.17 9.30
CA SER A 147 3.95 -18.91 10.03
C SER A 147 2.77 -18.11 9.46
N PRO A 148 2.06 -17.31 10.27
CA PRO A 148 1.01 -16.42 9.76
C PRO A 148 1.58 -15.36 8.81
N ALA A 149 0.69 -14.73 8.01
CA ALA A 149 1.01 -13.63 7.10
C ALA A 149 0.39 -12.31 7.57
N PRO A 150 0.82 -11.75 8.72
CA PRO A 150 0.19 -10.58 9.32
C PRO A 150 0.42 -9.29 8.53
N ASN A 151 1.48 -9.21 7.68
CA ASN A 151 1.74 -8.01 6.87
C ASN A 151 0.78 -7.88 5.68
N LEU A 152 -0.13 -8.82 5.42
CA LEU A 152 -1.21 -8.66 4.44
C LEU A 152 -2.11 -7.46 4.73
N ILE A 153 -2.17 -6.99 5.98
CA ILE A 153 -2.84 -5.74 6.33
C ILE A 153 -2.30 -4.55 5.52
N PHE A 154 -1.03 -4.59 5.12
CA PHE A 154 -0.38 -3.56 4.29
C PHE A 154 -0.60 -3.87 2.81
N THR A 155 -1.85 -3.74 2.36
CA THR A 155 -2.24 -4.06 0.99
C THR A 155 -1.56 -3.18 -0.06
N ARG A 156 -1.06 -1.99 0.33
CA ARG A 156 -0.26 -1.13 -0.52
C ARG A 156 1.00 -1.82 -1.04
N ASP A 157 1.64 -2.63 -0.22
CA ASP A 157 2.89 -3.28 -0.57
C ASP A 157 2.69 -4.44 -1.54
N LEU A 158 1.46 -4.98 -1.61
CA LEU A 158 1.11 -6.10 -2.50
C LEU A 158 1.07 -5.69 -3.97
N ALA A 159 0.63 -4.46 -4.26
CA ALA A 159 0.61 -3.93 -5.62
C ALA A 159 0.44 -2.40 -5.64
N ALA A 160 0.86 -1.79 -6.75
CA ALA A 160 0.51 -0.43 -7.11
C ALA A 160 -0.06 -0.39 -8.53
N VAL A 161 -1.06 0.45 -8.77
CA VAL A 161 -1.58 0.72 -10.11
C VAL A 161 -0.97 2.02 -10.60
N VAL A 162 -0.37 1.99 -11.80
CA VAL A 162 0.26 3.14 -12.46
C VAL A 162 -0.37 3.26 -13.85
N GLY A 163 -1.13 4.32 -14.10
CA GLY A 163 -1.98 4.39 -15.27
C GLY A 163 -2.98 3.21 -15.26
N GLU A 164 -2.94 2.37 -16.27
CA GLU A 164 -3.75 1.14 -16.39
C GLU A 164 -2.95 -0.13 -16.07
N SER A 165 -1.66 0.00 -15.74
CA SER A 165 -0.76 -1.12 -15.45
C SER A 165 -0.75 -1.46 -13.96
N ILE A 166 -0.78 -2.75 -13.63
CA ILE A 166 -0.62 -3.24 -12.27
C ILE A 166 0.85 -3.63 -12.06
N VAL A 167 1.50 -2.98 -11.12
CA VAL A 167 2.83 -3.36 -10.61
C VAL A 167 2.62 -4.25 -9.40
N VAL A 168 2.76 -5.55 -9.56
CA VAL A 168 2.63 -6.49 -8.45
C VAL A 168 3.92 -6.51 -7.62
N GLY A 169 3.79 -6.45 -6.32
CA GLY A 169 4.90 -6.45 -5.38
C GLY A 169 5.76 -7.72 -5.48
N ASN A 170 7.06 -7.56 -5.28
CA ASN A 170 8.02 -8.64 -5.06
C ASN A 170 8.84 -8.32 -3.83
N ALA A 171 8.39 -8.81 -2.68
CA ALA A 171 8.92 -8.43 -1.38
C ALA A 171 10.40 -8.81 -1.21
N ASN A 172 11.18 -7.88 -0.66
CA ASN A 172 12.60 -8.08 -0.36
C ASN A 172 12.81 -9.08 0.81
N LYS A 173 11.92 -9.09 1.79
CA LYS A 173 12.07 -9.91 3.00
C LYS A 173 11.38 -11.27 2.84
N LEU A 174 12.10 -12.35 3.16
CA LEU A 174 11.59 -13.73 3.07
C LEU A 174 10.29 -13.94 3.85
N ALA A 175 10.15 -13.28 5.00
CA ALA A 175 8.93 -13.32 5.82
C ALA A 175 7.66 -12.89 5.06
N ARG A 176 7.79 -12.10 3.98
CA ARG A 176 6.67 -11.64 3.15
C ARG A 176 6.52 -12.42 1.83
N ARG A 177 7.31 -13.47 1.64
CA ARG A 177 7.33 -14.18 0.35
C ARG A 177 5.98 -14.80 0.00
N ARG A 178 5.33 -15.45 0.98
CA ARG A 178 4.00 -16.03 0.76
C ARG A 178 2.97 -14.96 0.43
N GLU A 179 3.01 -13.79 1.09
CA GLU A 179 2.14 -12.66 0.77
C GLU A 179 2.29 -12.23 -0.70
N THR A 180 3.53 -12.18 -1.19
CA THR A 180 3.81 -11.94 -2.61
C THR A 180 3.15 -12.98 -3.51
N MET A 181 3.22 -14.27 -3.16
CA MET A 181 2.59 -15.35 -3.95
C MET A 181 1.06 -15.20 -3.97
N LEU A 182 0.45 -14.86 -2.83
CA LEU A 182 -0.99 -14.59 -2.73
C LEU A 182 -1.39 -13.39 -3.59
N ALA A 183 -0.59 -12.31 -3.56
CA ALA A 183 -0.81 -11.12 -4.38
C ALA A 183 -0.75 -11.46 -5.88
N TRP A 184 0.25 -12.23 -6.32
CA TRP A 184 0.37 -12.70 -7.69
C TRP A 184 -0.84 -13.53 -8.11
N ALA A 185 -1.28 -14.48 -7.28
CA ALA A 185 -2.45 -15.30 -7.58
C ALA A 185 -3.70 -14.44 -7.80
N VAL A 186 -3.90 -13.38 -6.99
CA VAL A 186 -5.03 -12.48 -7.10
C VAL A 186 -4.91 -11.58 -8.34
N PHE A 187 -3.81 -10.82 -8.48
CA PHE A 187 -3.71 -9.80 -9.53
C PHE A 187 -3.54 -10.38 -10.94
N GLU A 188 -2.89 -11.54 -11.09
CA GLU A 188 -2.86 -12.26 -12.36
C GLU A 188 -4.11 -13.11 -12.59
N GLY A 189 -4.68 -13.64 -11.51
CA GLY A 189 -5.67 -14.71 -11.58
C GLY A 189 -7.11 -14.27 -11.52
N HIS A 190 -7.44 -13.24 -10.81
CA HIS A 190 -8.83 -12.86 -10.60
C HIS A 190 -9.42 -12.16 -11.84
N GLY A 191 -10.65 -12.55 -12.24
CA GLY A 191 -11.30 -12.02 -13.44
C GLY A 191 -11.48 -10.51 -13.47
N ARG A 192 -11.50 -9.85 -12.29
CA ARG A 192 -11.56 -8.39 -12.17
C ARG A 192 -10.33 -7.70 -12.79
N PHE A 193 -9.17 -8.36 -12.77
CA PHE A 193 -7.88 -7.80 -13.21
C PHE A 193 -7.42 -8.34 -14.56
N GLY A 194 -8.06 -9.39 -15.10
CA GLY A 194 -7.58 -10.18 -16.22
C GLY A 194 -7.51 -9.47 -17.58
N GLN A 195 -7.92 -8.20 -17.67
CA GLN A 195 -7.82 -7.37 -18.88
C GLN A 195 -6.74 -6.28 -18.75
N SER A 196 -6.17 -6.09 -17.55
CA SER A 196 -5.18 -5.04 -17.31
C SER A 196 -3.80 -5.52 -17.66
N PRO A 197 -2.97 -4.67 -18.28
CA PRO A 197 -1.57 -4.98 -18.43
C PRO A 197 -0.93 -5.12 -17.05
N ILE A 198 -0.35 -6.27 -16.79
CA ILE A 198 0.53 -6.44 -15.64
C ILE A 198 1.91 -6.04 -16.11
N ALA A 199 2.56 -5.16 -15.38
CA ALA A 199 3.93 -4.77 -15.68
C ALA A 199 4.81 -6.02 -15.62
N ARG A 200 5.24 -6.50 -16.80
CA ARG A 200 5.97 -7.76 -16.95
C ARG A 200 7.29 -7.78 -16.20
N SER A 201 7.87 -6.59 -16.02
CA SER A 201 9.08 -6.41 -15.22
C SER A 201 8.90 -6.77 -13.75
N SER A 202 7.67 -6.69 -13.23
CA SER A 202 7.33 -7.17 -11.89
C SER A 202 7.02 -8.67 -11.84
N THR A 203 6.92 -9.37 -13.01
CA THR A 203 6.66 -10.80 -13.07
C THR A 203 7.73 -11.61 -12.35
N ARG A 204 7.27 -12.71 -11.76
CA ARG A 204 7.97 -13.76 -11.01
C ARG A 204 9.48 -13.84 -11.32
N VAL A 205 10.28 -13.06 -10.61
CA VAL A 205 11.71 -12.93 -10.87
C VAL A 205 12.53 -14.05 -10.19
N HIS A 206 11.88 -15.16 -9.87
CA HIS A 206 12.60 -16.31 -9.31
C HIS A 206 13.57 -16.98 -10.27
N GLU A 207 13.48 -16.68 -11.58
CA GLU A 207 14.21 -17.39 -12.62
C GLU A 207 15.33 -16.60 -13.29
N ALA A 208 15.46 -15.32 -13.02
CA ALA A 208 16.55 -14.55 -13.60
C ALA A 208 17.83 -14.74 -12.77
N GLY A 209 18.75 -15.54 -13.26
CA GLY A 209 20.10 -15.76 -12.71
C GLY A 209 20.97 -14.50 -12.70
N GLY A 210 20.44 -13.37 -12.29
CA GLY A 210 21.12 -12.09 -12.13
C GLY A 210 21.65 -11.93 -10.70
N SER A 211 22.76 -11.22 -10.56
CA SER A 211 23.47 -11.00 -9.29
C SER A 211 22.78 -10.06 -8.32
N ALA A 212 21.73 -9.32 -8.73
CA ALA A 212 21.03 -8.33 -7.90
C ALA A 212 19.55 -8.73 -7.67
N PRO A 213 19.03 -8.60 -6.44
CA PRO A 213 17.64 -8.88 -6.17
C PRO A 213 16.74 -7.89 -6.91
N LEU A 214 15.70 -8.40 -7.57
CA LEU A 214 14.68 -7.60 -8.24
C LEU A 214 13.46 -7.47 -7.32
N THR A 215 13.50 -6.52 -6.39
CA THR A 215 12.47 -6.33 -5.38
C THR A 215 11.77 -5.00 -5.55
N ILE A 216 10.45 -4.99 -5.28
CA ILE A 216 9.60 -3.79 -5.26
C ILE A 216 8.42 -4.01 -4.32
N GLU A 217 8.10 -2.99 -3.54
CA GLU A 217 6.89 -2.91 -2.73
C GLU A 217 6.13 -1.63 -3.10
N GLY A 218 4.79 -1.71 -3.18
CA GLY A 218 3.98 -0.60 -3.70
C GLY A 218 3.97 0.67 -2.83
N GLY A 219 4.46 0.59 -1.58
CA GLY A 219 4.71 1.76 -0.73
C GLY A 219 5.76 2.72 -1.30
N ASP A 220 6.63 2.23 -2.17
CA ASP A 220 7.62 3.05 -2.89
C ASP A 220 7.09 3.69 -4.17
N VAL A 221 5.89 3.32 -4.64
CA VAL A 221 5.34 3.80 -5.91
C VAL A 221 4.26 4.84 -5.67
N LEU A 222 4.47 6.08 -6.12
CA LEU A 222 3.52 7.17 -6.06
C LEU A 222 3.21 7.70 -7.47
N VAL A 223 1.94 7.75 -7.82
CA VAL A 223 1.47 8.28 -9.10
C VAL A 223 1.15 9.77 -8.93
N ILE A 224 2.04 10.63 -9.36
CA ILE A 224 1.89 12.09 -9.20
C ILE A 224 0.85 12.63 -10.18
N SER A 225 0.95 12.20 -11.44
CA SER A 225 0.00 12.53 -12.50
C SER A 225 -0.04 11.40 -13.54
N GLU A 226 -0.87 11.53 -14.57
CA GLU A 226 -0.93 10.58 -15.69
C GLU A 226 0.40 10.39 -16.42
N ARG A 227 1.34 11.35 -16.28
CA ARG A 227 2.63 11.39 -16.99
C ARG A 227 3.83 11.22 -16.06
N LEU A 228 3.65 11.40 -14.75
CA LEU A 228 4.72 11.47 -13.78
C LEU A 228 4.48 10.51 -12.61
N ALA A 229 5.47 9.67 -12.31
CA ALA A 229 5.51 8.88 -11.08
C ALA A 229 6.76 9.22 -10.26
N ALA A 230 6.69 9.02 -8.94
CA ALA A 230 7.84 9.02 -8.05
C ALA A 230 8.02 7.62 -7.48
N ILE A 231 9.27 7.10 -7.48
CA ILE A 231 9.59 5.76 -6.98
C ILE A 231 10.74 5.87 -5.98
N GLY A 232 10.56 5.29 -4.79
CA GLY A 232 11.62 5.19 -3.79
C GLY A 232 12.61 4.07 -4.12
N ALA A 233 13.90 4.38 -4.18
CA ALA A 233 14.98 3.39 -4.16
C ALA A 233 15.35 3.12 -2.69
N SER A 234 14.61 2.25 -2.03
CA SER A 234 14.58 2.07 -0.58
C SER A 234 15.28 0.78 -0.11
N GLU A 235 15.10 0.43 1.17
CA GLU A 235 15.44 -0.90 1.68
C GLU A 235 14.64 -2.02 0.97
N ARG A 236 13.43 -1.71 0.51
CA ARG A 236 12.48 -2.68 -0.04
C ARG A 236 12.46 -2.72 -1.57
N THR A 237 12.82 -1.64 -2.22
CA THR A 237 12.80 -1.52 -3.68
C THR A 237 14.20 -1.31 -4.23
N SER A 238 14.62 -2.22 -5.10
CA SER A 238 15.96 -2.23 -5.66
C SER A 238 16.08 -1.37 -6.94
N TRP A 239 17.24 -0.75 -7.14
CA TRP A 239 17.56 0.00 -8.36
C TRP A 239 17.37 -0.85 -9.64
N ALA A 240 17.81 -2.10 -9.60
CA ALA A 240 17.69 -2.99 -10.74
C ALA A 240 16.22 -3.20 -11.16
N MET A 241 15.30 -3.31 -10.19
CA MET A 241 13.88 -3.40 -10.46
C MET A 241 13.31 -2.07 -10.98
N ILE A 242 13.74 -0.92 -10.40
CA ILE A 242 13.28 0.40 -10.85
C ILE A 242 13.62 0.62 -12.32
N ILE A 243 14.85 0.36 -12.75
CA ILE A 243 15.27 0.52 -14.14
C ILE A 243 14.47 -0.38 -15.08
N ARG A 244 14.26 -1.64 -14.67
CA ARG A 244 13.48 -2.61 -15.45
C ARG A 244 12.03 -2.16 -15.60
N LEU A 245 11.40 -1.75 -14.51
CA LEU A 245 10.02 -1.28 -14.47
C LEU A 245 9.84 0.05 -15.22
N ALA A 246 10.82 0.98 -15.07
CA ALA A 246 10.77 2.27 -15.71
C ALA A 246 10.68 2.16 -17.24
N THR A 247 11.44 1.25 -17.85
CA THR A 247 11.40 1.02 -19.29
C THR A 247 9.98 0.67 -19.75
N GLU A 248 9.32 -0.21 -19.03
CA GLU A 248 7.97 -0.65 -19.36
C GLU A 248 6.90 0.42 -19.08
N LEU A 249 6.97 1.10 -17.95
CA LEU A 249 6.00 2.15 -17.61
C LEU A 249 6.09 3.36 -18.55
N LEU A 250 7.31 3.72 -18.99
CA LEU A 250 7.54 4.78 -19.98
C LEU A 250 7.03 4.38 -21.39
N GLU A 251 6.95 3.08 -21.70
CA GLU A 251 6.30 2.58 -22.92
C GLU A 251 4.77 2.64 -22.85
N HIS A 252 4.20 2.63 -21.63
CA HIS A 252 2.77 2.58 -21.40
C HIS A 252 2.15 3.91 -20.94
N GLY A 253 2.82 5.03 -21.18
CA GLY A 253 2.21 6.35 -21.05
C GLY A 253 2.82 7.30 -20.05
N LEU A 254 3.70 6.84 -19.15
CA LEU A 254 4.52 7.76 -18.37
C LEU A 254 5.53 8.48 -19.25
N GLU A 255 5.80 9.75 -18.96
CA GLU A 255 6.84 10.53 -19.62
C GLU A 255 8.09 10.64 -18.74
N ARG A 256 7.89 10.63 -17.42
CA ARG A 256 8.94 10.83 -16.43
C ARG A 256 8.75 9.97 -15.18
N ILE A 257 9.84 9.49 -14.62
CA ILE A 257 9.87 8.87 -13.30
C ILE A 257 10.95 9.60 -12.47
N LEU A 258 10.55 10.11 -11.31
CA LEU A 258 11.49 10.63 -10.30
C LEU A 258 11.87 9.49 -9.37
N VAL A 259 13.14 9.22 -9.21
CA VAL A 259 13.64 8.21 -8.28
C VAL A 259 14.25 8.90 -7.08
N VAL A 260 13.71 8.61 -5.91
CA VAL A 260 14.18 9.16 -4.63
C VAL A 260 15.07 8.12 -3.95
N GLU A 261 16.36 8.43 -3.80
CA GLU A 261 17.30 7.54 -3.10
C GLU A 261 17.07 7.62 -1.59
N MET A 262 16.43 6.59 -1.06
CA MET A 262 16.08 6.51 0.34
C MET A 262 17.21 5.89 1.18
N PRO A 263 17.43 6.36 2.42
CA PRO A 263 18.29 5.64 3.37
C PRO A 263 17.73 4.22 3.60
N LYS A 264 18.61 3.21 3.53
CA LYS A 264 18.22 1.81 3.73
C LYS A 264 18.09 1.49 5.20
N GLN A 265 17.02 1.98 5.80
CA GLN A 265 16.72 1.85 7.22
C GLN A 265 15.22 1.65 7.46
N ARG A 266 14.88 0.99 8.57
CA ARG A 266 13.50 0.66 8.90
C ARG A 266 12.59 1.89 9.07
N SER A 267 13.11 3.03 9.53
CA SER A 267 12.33 4.26 9.71
C SER A 267 11.80 4.82 8.40
N SER A 268 12.55 4.69 7.32
CA SER A 268 12.21 5.16 5.97
C SER A 268 12.18 4.00 4.97
N MET A 269 11.45 2.92 5.32
CA MET A 269 11.45 1.71 4.52
C MET A 269 10.82 1.88 3.13
N HIS A 270 9.87 2.82 2.99
CA HIS A 270 9.21 3.18 1.74
C HIS A 270 9.10 4.69 1.57
N LEU A 271 8.97 5.16 0.34
CA LEU A 271 8.79 6.58 0.02
C LEU A 271 7.54 7.16 0.69
N ASP A 272 6.44 6.41 0.76
CA ASP A 272 5.20 6.85 1.38
C ASP A 272 5.25 7.00 2.91
N THR A 273 6.30 6.50 3.56
CA THR A 273 6.53 6.75 4.99
C THR A 273 7.10 8.15 5.26
N VAL A 274 7.58 8.83 4.22
CA VAL A 274 8.23 10.15 4.32
C VAL A 274 7.56 11.21 3.43
N PHE A 275 6.75 10.80 2.46
CA PHE A 275 6.05 11.69 1.54
C PHE A 275 4.71 11.11 1.09
N THR A 276 3.64 11.89 1.20
CA THR A 276 2.36 11.62 0.53
C THR A 276 1.72 12.92 0.06
N MET A 277 0.94 12.86 -1.02
CA MET A 277 0.16 14.01 -1.47
C MET A 277 -1.14 14.10 -0.67
N ALA A 278 -1.48 15.32 -0.21
CA ALA A 278 -2.72 15.61 0.51
C ALA A 278 -3.74 16.38 -0.33
N ASP A 279 -3.26 17.10 -1.34
CA ASP A 279 -4.07 17.81 -2.32
C ASP A 279 -3.26 17.92 -3.62
N ARG A 280 -3.85 18.43 -4.69
CA ARG A 280 -3.15 18.69 -5.97
C ARG A 280 -1.94 19.63 -5.81
N THR A 281 -1.95 20.45 -4.79
CA THR A 281 -0.92 21.46 -4.50
C THR A 281 -0.30 21.35 -3.11
N ILE A 282 -0.59 20.28 -2.37
CA ILE A 282 -0.08 20.09 -1.00
C ILE A 282 0.46 18.68 -0.83
N GLY A 283 1.68 18.59 -0.27
CA GLY A 283 2.30 17.33 0.13
C GLY A 283 2.65 17.32 1.61
N VAL A 284 2.45 16.19 2.29
CA VAL A 284 2.94 15.97 3.65
C VAL A 284 4.34 15.36 3.54
N VAL A 285 5.33 16.00 4.15
CA VAL A 285 6.73 15.65 3.98
C VAL A 285 7.43 15.42 5.32
N TYR A 286 8.37 14.49 5.35
CA TYR A 286 9.31 14.31 6.46
C TYR A 286 10.54 15.20 6.25
N PRO A 287 10.69 16.31 7.02
CA PRO A 287 11.69 17.33 6.74
C PRO A 287 13.14 16.84 6.69
N PRO A 288 13.62 15.98 7.61
CA PRO A 288 15.02 15.54 7.59
C PRO A 288 15.48 14.92 6.29
N LEU A 289 14.56 14.33 5.52
CA LEU A 289 14.90 13.64 4.27
C LEU A 289 14.57 14.45 3.01
N LEU A 290 13.51 15.27 3.05
CA LEU A 290 12.93 15.86 1.83
C LEU A 290 12.98 17.38 1.79
N GLU A 291 13.38 18.04 2.88
CA GLU A 291 13.58 19.48 2.90
C GLU A 291 15.04 19.86 2.62
N PRO A 292 15.29 21.01 1.95
CA PRO A 292 16.62 21.50 1.70
C PRO A 292 17.47 21.62 2.97
N GLY A 293 18.67 21.04 2.94
CA GLY A 293 19.56 21.03 4.10
C GLY A 293 19.13 20.10 5.25
N GLY A 294 18.21 19.18 4.98
CA GLY A 294 17.82 18.12 5.90
C GLY A 294 19.01 17.23 6.27
N ALA A 295 19.01 16.70 7.50
CA ALA A 295 20.15 15.91 7.99
C ALA A 295 20.38 14.58 7.23
N GLU A 296 19.36 14.09 6.53
CA GLU A 296 19.36 12.81 5.79
C GLU A 296 18.94 13.03 4.33
N GLU A 297 19.17 14.20 3.78
CA GLU A 297 18.68 14.66 2.49
C GLU A 297 18.79 13.63 1.36
N ALA A 298 17.64 13.29 0.77
CA ALA A 298 17.55 12.29 -0.28
C ALA A 298 17.93 12.88 -1.64
N LYS A 299 18.77 12.16 -2.37
CA LYS A 299 19.09 12.46 -3.77
C LYS A 299 17.91 12.07 -4.67
N VAL A 300 17.64 12.90 -5.69
CA VAL A 300 16.61 12.64 -6.68
C VAL A 300 17.22 12.51 -8.07
N LEU A 301 16.88 11.41 -8.75
CA LEU A 301 17.23 11.18 -10.14
C LEU A 301 15.97 11.19 -11.00
N GLY A 302 16.11 11.53 -12.26
CA GLY A 302 15.04 11.47 -13.24
C GLY A 302 15.25 10.35 -14.24
N ILE A 303 14.23 9.58 -14.55
CA ILE A 303 14.25 8.60 -15.64
C ILE A 303 13.27 9.05 -16.71
N ARG A 304 13.72 9.06 -17.96
CA ARG A 304 12.90 9.37 -19.14
C ARG A 304 13.29 8.47 -20.31
N ARG A 305 12.47 8.48 -21.34
CA ARG A 305 12.79 7.81 -22.60
C ARG A 305 13.20 8.84 -23.65
N GLU A 306 14.32 8.61 -24.29
CA GLU A 306 14.80 9.44 -25.38
C GLU A 306 15.35 8.55 -26.51
N GLN A 307 14.88 8.76 -27.73
CA GLN A 307 15.27 7.96 -28.92
C GLN A 307 15.19 6.43 -28.69
N GLY A 308 14.19 5.97 -27.93
CA GLY A 308 13.98 4.56 -27.61
C GLY A 308 14.85 4.00 -26.49
N GLN A 309 15.72 4.80 -25.89
CA GLN A 309 16.60 4.41 -24.77
C GLN A 309 16.07 5.00 -23.46
N THR A 310 16.28 4.26 -22.35
CA THR A 310 16.03 4.73 -21.01
C THR A 310 17.23 5.57 -20.55
N ILE A 311 17.02 6.84 -20.27
CA ILE A 311 18.04 7.81 -19.81
C ILE A 311 17.80 8.07 -18.33
N VAL A 312 18.88 8.08 -17.55
CA VAL A 312 18.88 8.44 -16.13
C VAL A 312 19.66 9.74 -15.97
N ASP A 313 18.99 10.76 -15.44
CA ASP A 313 19.57 12.08 -15.19
C ASP A 313 19.74 12.29 -13.67
N ASP A 314 20.89 12.80 -13.24
CA ASP A 314 21.05 13.35 -11.89
C ASP A 314 20.47 14.76 -11.87
N LEU A 315 19.46 14.99 -11.03
CA LEU A 315 18.75 16.26 -11.02
C LEU A 315 19.41 17.31 -10.09
N ASP A 316 20.24 16.85 -9.15
CA ASP A 316 20.89 17.68 -8.12
C ASP A 316 19.92 18.66 -7.43
N VAL A 317 18.71 18.19 -7.16
CA VAL A 317 17.63 18.95 -6.50
C VAL A 317 16.83 18.03 -5.56
N HIS A 318 16.10 18.64 -4.61
CA HIS A 318 15.19 17.92 -3.72
C HIS A 318 13.91 17.49 -4.42
N LEU A 319 13.20 16.52 -3.84
CA LEU A 319 11.95 16.01 -4.41
C LEU A 319 10.93 17.12 -4.70
N MET A 320 10.74 18.08 -3.78
CA MET A 320 9.76 19.17 -3.97
C MET A 320 10.12 20.05 -5.15
N ASN A 321 11.42 20.34 -5.33
CA ASN A 321 11.90 21.12 -6.46
C ASN A 321 11.85 20.32 -7.77
N ALA A 322 12.14 19.02 -7.72
CA ALA A 322 12.00 18.13 -8.88
C ALA A 322 10.53 18.08 -9.34
N LEU A 323 9.58 17.90 -8.41
CA LEU A 323 8.15 17.94 -8.71
C LEU A 323 7.73 19.29 -9.33
N ALA A 324 8.21 20.41 -8.78
CA ALA A 324 7.95 21.75 -9.33
C ALA A 324 8.53 21.93 -10.75
N GLY A 325 9.72 21.39 -10.99
CA GLY A 325 10.36 21.38 -12.32
C GLY A 325 9.57 20.59 -13.37
N GLU A 326 8.88 19.55 -12.94
CA GLU A 326 7.99 18.73 -13.78
C GLU A 326 6.54 19.30 -13.85
N GLY A 327 6.30 20.51 -13.34
CA GLY A 327 5.01 21.17 -13.43
C GLY A 327 4.02 20.84 -12.29
N HIS A 328 4.48 20.18 -11.24
CA HIS A 328 3.68 19.81 -10.07
C HIS A 328 4.21 20.47 -8.77
N PRO A 329 4.17 21.80 -8.65
CA PRO A 329 4.62 22.49 -7.43
C PRO A 329 3.69 22.15 -6.25
N LEU A 330 4.28 21.69 -5.14
CA LEU A 330 3.55 21.38 -3.92
C LEU A 330 4.01 22.28 -2.77
N THR A 331 3.05 22.74 -1.97
CA THR A 331 3.33 23.37 -0.68
C THR A 331 3.54 22.26 0.36
N PRO A 332 4.68 22.22 1.06
CA PRO A 332 4.94 21.17 2.03
C PRO A 332 4.18 21.43 3.34
N VAL A 333 3.54 20.39 3.88
CA VAL A 333 3.10 20.29 5.26
C VAL A 333 4.11 19.44 6.00
N LEU A 334 4.78 20.04 6.99
CA LEU A 334 5.90 19.41 7.65
C LEU A 334 5.44 18.41 8.72
N CYS A 335 5.77 17.15 8.58
CA CYS A 335 5.56 16.12 9.60
C CYS A 335 6.20 16.55 10.92
N GLY A 336 5.45 16.43 12.02
CA GLY A 336 5.88 16.88 13.34
C GLY A 336 5.98 18.41 13.49
N GLY A 337 5.34 19.20 12.59
CA GLY A 337 5.38 20.66 12.59
C GLY A 337 6.78 21.22 12.32
N GLY A 338 7.63 20.50 11.62
CA GLY A 338 8.99 20.90 11.26
C GLY A 338 10.02 20.85 12.40
N HIS A 339 9.64 20.55 13.62
CA HIS A 339 10.58 20.43 14.74
C HIS A 339 11.31 19.08 14.66
N PRO A 340 12.65 19.01 14.66
CA PRO A 340 13.42 17.78 14.39
C PRO A 340 13.04 16.59 15.28
N LEU A 341 12.85 16.81 16.59
CA LEU A 341 12.44 15.75 17.52
C LEU A 341 11.03 15.23 17.21
N HIS A 342 10.08 16.14 16.98
CA HIS A 342 8.69 15.78 16.71
C HIS A 342 8.53 15.15 15.31
N ALA A 343 9.27 15.65 14.32
CA ALA A 343 9.31 15.05 12.99
C ALA A 343 9.70 13.57 13.05
N ARG A 344 10.79 13.23 13.75
CA ARG A 344 11.23 11.83 13.91
C ARG A 344 10.23 10.98 14.68
N ARG A 345 9.61 11.53 15.74
CA ARG A 345 8.60 10.78 16.52
C ARG A 345 7.33 10.51 15.72
N GLU A 346 6.80 11.53 15.02
CA GLU A 346 5.54 11.39 14.31
C GLU A 346 5.71 10.68 12.97
N GLN A 347 6.88 10.79 12.32
CA GLN A 347 7.20 9.96 11.17
C GLN A 347 7.24 8.47 11.55
N TRP A 348 7.81 8.12 12.73
CA TRP A 348 7.79 6.75 13.24
C TRP A 348 6.37 6.20 13.45
N THR A 349 5.40 7.05 13.67
CA THR A 349 3.98 6.72 13.82
C THR A 349 3.14 7.13 12.61
N ASP A 350 3.77 7.10 11.42
CA ASP A 350 3.14 7.29 10.12
C ASP A 350 2.51 8.68 9.91
N GLY A 351 3.11 9.72 10.51
CA GLY A 351 2.63 11.10 10.41
C GLY A 351 2.74 11.71 9.02
N ALA A 352 3.49 11.11 8.09
CA ALA A 352 3.54 11.50 6.69
C ALA A 352 2.77 10.55 5.76
N ASN A 353 2.16 9.48 6.28
CA ASN A 353 1.51 8.41 5.49
C ASN A 353 -0.02 8.63 5.42
N TYR A 354 -0.44 9.63 4.66
CA TYR A 354 -1.85 9.90 4.40
C TYR A 354 -2.36 9.19 3.14
N VAL A 355 -3.62 8.75 3.16
CA VAL A 355 -4.34 8.34 1.94
C VAL A 355 -5.38 9.38 1.58
N ALA A 356 -5.41 9.80 0.31
CA ALA A 356 -6.44 10.71 -0.17
C ALA A 356 -7.71 9.92 -0.57
N LEU A 357 -8.87 10.45 -0.16
CA LEU A 357 -10.18 10.03 -0.64
C LEU A 357 -10.50 10.72 -1.96
N GLY A 358 -10.04 11.93 -2.11
CA GLY A 358 -10.13 12.83 -3.25
C GLY A 358 -9.32 14.09 -2.99
N PRO A 359 -9.29 15.05 -3.92
CA PRO A 359 -8.50 16.27 -3.75
C PRO A 359 -8.87 17.00 -2.46
N GLY A 360 -7.86 17.22 -1.59
CA GLY A 360 -8.04 17.93 -0.33
C GLY A 360 -8.76 17.17 0.79
N VAL A 361 -9.16 15.90 0.58
CA VAL A 361 -9.77 15.07 1.62
C VAL A 361 -8.92 13.85 1.87
N VAL A 362 -8.30 13.77 3.05
CA VAL A 362 -7.29 12.75 3.37
C VAL A 362 -7.55 12.09 4.70
N VAL A 363 -6.98 10.88 4.88
CA VAL A 363 -7.06 10.11 6.12
C VAL A 363 -5.67 9.94 6.71
N GLY A 364 -5.50 10.21 8.01
CA GLY A 364 -4.28 10.07 8.79
C GLY A 364 -4.57 9.56 10.21
N TYR A 365 -3.57 9.62 11.12
CA TYR A 365 -3.72 9.17 12.49
C TYR A 365 -3.77 10.34 13.49
N ALA A 366 -4.71 10.30 14.42
CA ALA A 366 -4.94 11.32 15.46
C ALA A 366 -3.76 11.48 16.43
N ARG A 367 -2.97 10.42 16.62
CA ARG A 367 -1.80 10.46 17.51
C ARG A 367 -0.68 11.40 17.06
N ASN A 368 -0.68 11.81 15.79
CA ASN A 368 0.33 12.69 15.19
C ASN A 368 -0.10 14.16 15.37
N HIS A 369 -0.12 14.63 16.61
CA HIS A 369 -0.72 15.92 16.99
C HIS A 369 -0.04 17.14 16.37
N ARG A 370 1.28 17.09 16.14
CA ARG A 370 2.04 18.20 15.55
C ARG A 370 1.83 18.27 14.06
N THR A 371 1.79 17.13 13.39
CA THR A 371 1.41 17.06 11.98
C THR A 371 -0.04 17.52 11.79
N ALA A 372 -0.96 17.12 12.69
CA ALA A 372 -2.34 17.60 12.67
C ALA A 372 -2.43 19.13 12.83
N ALA A 373 -1.57 19.76 13.66
CA ALA A 373 -1.50 21.20 13.77
C ALA A 373 -1.00 21.84 12.46
N ALA A 374 0.05 21.29 11.84
CA ALA A 374 0.55 21.78 10.55
C ALA A 374 -0.49 21.61 9.43
N MET A 375 -1.30 20.54 9.45
CA MET A 375 -2.43 20.38 8.52
C MET A 375 -3.47 21.51 8.70
N ARG A 376 -3.79 21.90 9.95
CA ARG A 376 -4.69 23.04 10.21
C ARG A 376 -4.13 24.36 9.67
N GLU A 377 -2.84 24.60 9.87
CA GLU A 377 -2.14 25.78 9.34
C GLU A 377 -2.16 25.81 7.80
N ALA A 378 -2.15 24.65 7.15
CA ALA A 378 -2.30 24.50 5.70
C ALA A 378 -3.76 24.58 5.22
N GLY A 379 -4.71 24.87 6.12
CA GLY A 379 -6.12 25.07 5.79
C GLY A 379 -6.98 23.81 5.81
N PHE A 380 -6.53 22.72 6.40
CA PHE A 380 -7.35 21.53 6.58
C PHE A 380 -8.19 21.59 7.85
N GLU A 381 -9.47 21.25 7.74
CA GLU A 381 -10.29 20.92 8.88
C GLU A 381 -9.93 19.52 9.38
N VAL A 382 -9.40 19.42 10.59
CA VAL A 382 -9.01 18.12 11.18
C VAL A 382 -10.17 17.58 11.99
N THR A 383 -10.71 16.44 11.55
CA THR A 383 -11.91 15.79 12.10
C THR A 383 -11.63 14.36 12.56
N SER A 384 -12.50 13.82 13.42
CA SER A 384 -12.60 12.36 13.63
C SER A 384 -13.43 11.71 12.52
N PRO A 385 -13.40 10.37 12.36
CA PRO A 385 -14.28 9.67 11.44
C PRO A 385 -15.76 10.00 11.64
N GLN A 386 -16.21 10.02 12.89
CA GLN A 386 -17.61 10.33 13.23
C GLN A 386 -17.99 11.77 12.85
N GLN A 387 -17.10 12.73 13.10
CA GLN A 387 -17.30 14.12 12.70
C GLN A 387 -17.33 14.29 11.19
N TYR A 388 -16.45 13.59 10.46
CA TYR A 388 -16.44 13.58 9.00
C TYR A 388 -17.76 13.03 8.42
N LEU A 389 -18.23 11.87 8.91
CA LEU A 389 -19.47 11.28 8.46
C LEU A 389 -20.69 12.17 8.74
N ALA A 390 -20.74 12.77 9.92
CA ALA A 390 -21.79 13.73 10.28
C ALA A 390 -21.75 15.01 9.41
N LEU A 391 -20.56 15.52 9.12
CA LEU A 391 -20.36 16.67 8.24
C LEU A 391 -20.79 16.34 6.80
N LEU A 392 -20.38 15.18 6.29
CA LEU A 392 -20.74 14.75 4.93
C LEU A 392 -22.26 14.63 4.77
N ASP A 393 -22.95 14.08 5.76
CA ASP A 393 -24.41 13.96 5.76
C ASP A 393 -25.08 15.34 5.87
N ALA A 394 -24.69 16.15 6.88
CA ALA A 394 -25.32 17.42 7.18
C ALA A 394 -25.10 18.50 6.10
N ASP A 395 -23.87 18.64 5.60
CA ASP A 395 -23.51 19.73 4.69
C ASP A 395 -23.65 19.34 3.22
N PHE A 396 -23.57 18.04 2.90
CA PHE A 396 -23.53 17.53 1.53
C PHE A 396 -24.54 16.41 1.24
N GLY A 397 -25.42 16.05 2.19
CA GLY A 397 -26.42 15.01 2.00
C GLY A 397 -25.84 13.63 1.71
N GLY A 398 -24.63 13.34 2.19
CA GLY A 398 -23.90 12.12 1.92
C GLY A 398 -23.17 12.10 0.56
N ASP A 399 -23.21 13.18 -0.22
CA ASP A 399 -22.58 13.28 -1.54
C ASP A 399 -21.12 13.74 -1.42
N ALA A 400 -20.20 12.79 -1.57
CA ALA A 400 -18.77 13.07 -1.55
C ALA A 400 -18.30 13.88 -2.79
N ASP A 401 -19.00 13.80 -3.94
CA ASP A 401 -18.65 14.60 -5.12
C ASP A 401 -18.94 16.07 -4.86
N ALA A 402 -20.05 16.38 -4.20
CA ALA A 402 -20.36 17.74 -3.77
C ALA A 402 -19.31 18.26 -2.78
N LEU A 403 -18.83 17.40 -1.86
CA LEU A 403 -17.73 17.76 -0.95
C LEU A 403 -16.46 18.12 -1.73
N PHE A 404 -16.00 17.27 -2.65
CA PHE A 404 -14.79 17.54 -3.45
C PHE A 404 -14.93 18.81 -4.31
N ALA A 405 -16.11 19.01 -4.93
CA ALA A 405 -16.40 20.20 -5.71
C ALA A 405 -16.43 21.50 -4.88
N SER A 406 -16.69 21.40 -3.57
CA SER A 406 -16.70 22.58 -2.66
C SER A 406 -15.32 23.17 -2.43
N GLY A 407 -14.24 22.41 -2.69
CA GLY A 407 -12.87 22.80 -2.38
C GLY A 407 -12.52 22.78 -0.89
N ARG A 408 -13.40 22.28 -0.01
CA ARG A 408 -13.08 22.11 1.41
C ARG A 408 -11.96 21.11 1.59
N ARG A 409 -11.02 21.44 2.48
CA ARG A 409 -9.93 20.55 2.85
C ARG A 409 -10.20 19.91 4.19
N ILE A 410 -10.24 18.57 4.23
CA ILE A 410 -10.53 17.80 5.43
C ILE A 410 -9.44 16.74 5.64
N ALA A 411 -8.88 16.70 6.85
CA ALA A 411 -8.02 15.64 7.31
C ALA A 411 -8.76 14.78 8.34
N VAL A 412 -9.21 13.61 7.94
CA VAL A 412 -9.91 12.65 8.81
C VAL A 412 -8.87 11.86 9.60
N HIS A 413 -8.85 11.99 10.91
CA HIS A 413 -7.88 11.35 11.77
C HIS A 413 -8.49 10.19 12.53
N LEU A 414 -8.07 8.98 12.15
CA LEU A 414 -8.40 7.73 12.87
C LEU A 414 -7.70 7.70 14.22
N VAL A 415 -8.21 6.92 15.16
CA VAL A 415 -7.53 6.69 16.45
C VAL A 415 -6.12 6.18 16.20
N GLY A 416 -5.95 5.08 15.48
CA GLY A 416 -4.69 4.56 14.96
C GLY A 416 -3.64 4.22 16.03
N SER A 417 -4.06 3.90 17.26
CA SER A 417 -3.14 3.57 18.34
C SER A 417 -2.47 2.22 18.14
N GLU A 418 -3.22 1.22 17.72
CA GLU A 418 -2.73 -0.13 17.47
C GLU A 418 -2.24 -0.32 16.04
N LEU A 419 -2.96 0.19 15.04
CA LEU A 419 -2.53 0.08 13.63
C LEU A 419 -1.13 0.68 13.40
N SER A 420 -0.84 1.84 14.00
CA SER A 420 0.49 2.47 13.85
C SER A 420 1.62 1.71 14.57
N ARG A 421 1.32 0.82 15.54
CA ARG A 421 2.32 -0.08 16.14
C ARG A 421 2.79 -1.14 15.15
N GLY A 422 1.94 -1.50 14.17
CA GLY A 422 2.31 -2.35 13.04
C GLY A 422 3.22 -1.67 12.01
N ARG A 423 3.49 -0.35 12.14
CA ARG A 423 4.34 0.43 11.23
C ARG A 423 3.75 0.59 9.84
N GLY A 424 2.49 0.98 9.77
CA GLY A 424 1.83 1.37 8.53
C GLY A 424 0.69 2.34 8.78
N GLY A 425 0.70 3.44 8.05
CA GLY A 425 -0.37 4.44 8.07
C GLY A 425 -1.52 4.09 7.14
N PRO A 426 -2.54 4.94 7.04
CA PRO A 426 -3.72 4.68 6.22
C PRO A 426 -3.40 4.42 4.74
N ARG A 427 -2.32 5.01 4.17
CA ARG A 427 -1.89 4.70 2.81
C ARG A 427 -1.36 3.27 2.70
N CYS A 428 -0.55 2.81 3.64
CA CYS A 428 -0.03 1.45 3.67
C CYS A 428 -1.15 0.40 3.75
N LEU A 429 -2.26 0.71 4.44
CA LEU A 429 -3.42 -0.17 4.63
C LEU A 429 -4.34 -0.25 3.40
N THR A 430 -4.03 0.46 2.31
CA THR A 430 -4.90 0.61 1.16
C THR A 430 -4.17 0.42 -0.16
N CYS A 431 -4.75 -0.36 -1.08
CA CYS A 431 -4.27 -0.48 -2.45
C CYS A 431 -5.35 0.06 -3.40
N PRO A 432 -5.29 1.32 -3.83
CA PRO A 432 -6.19 1.87 -4.83
C PRO A 432 -6.04 1.13 -6.16
N ILE A 433 -7.18 0.70 -6.69
CA ILE A 433 -7.28 0.04 -7.99
C ILE A 433 -7.79 1.01 -9.04
N TRP A 434 -8.71 1.90 -8.64
CA TRP A 434 -9.25 2.91 -9.51
C TRP A 434 -9.37 4.26 -8.79
N ARG A 435 -8.79 5.28 -9.44
CA ARG A 435 -8.98 6.69 -9.12
C ARG A 435 -9.35 7.46 -10.38
N GLU A 436 -10.26 8.40 -10.28
CA GLU A 436 -10.46 9.42 -11.30
C GLU A 436 -9.24 10.37 -11.35
N ALA A 437 -9.04 11.01 -12.49
CA ALA A 437 -7.92 11.94 -12.69
C ALA A 437 -8.06 13.25 -11.87
#